data_ca26320b1b5af51ce30d580b36bea056
#
_entry.id   ca26320b1b5af51ce30d580b36bea056
#
_cell.length_a   1.000
_cell.length_b   1.000
_cell.length_c   1.000
_cell.angle_alpha   90.00
_cell.angle_beta   90.00
_cell.angle_gamma   90.00
#
_symmetry.space_group_name_H-M   'P 1'
#
loop_
_entity.id
_entity.type
_entity.pdbx_description
1 polymer ?
#
loop_
_entity_poly.entity_id
_entity_poly.type
_entity_poly.pdbx_seq_one_letter_code
_entity_poly.pdbx_strand_id
1 'polypeptide(L)'
;MDKPTIGRTLSEARPESSHLSRFIRLCCVLLLFLTAVIPVISRAQVQQQTKPRGSEPTPEAAVPAILAAFDKYEVVGMSEAHGMKDVDDFILSLIRNPAFAEKVNDIEVECGNSLYQAVLDRYIAGENVPFTEVRKVWRNTTQPMCGMSGFFEQLFPLVRAINQKTSPGKRLRVLAGDPPIDWEQVKSSQDIAKFSDRDASIASVMEKEVLSKHRKALMLFGLFHLMHGAGVGAGNAVTIYEKDYPNLTFVISDLANFDTDLSTLSSSPFATWPAPSLARAKGTWLGALGLTHFFPPTIWTDSDCNVYNEFPKNEQKPMADLVDAFLYLGPQDLRLTEPMPADIALDVDYMAESLRREALAGLPGAGTLKEFDQQIVNGAENPVVVVPKLPDAKAFFPFIKQNCLDRKSRSSTPQ
;
A
#
# COMPACT_ATOMS: atom_id res chain seq x y z
N MET A 1 -48.15 -4.51 -42.75
CA MET A 1 -49.11 -4.74 -41.64
C MET A 1 -48.30 -4.44 -40.39
N ASP A 2 -48.40 -3.40 -39.95
CA ASP A 2 -49.01 -2.29 -39.23
C ASP A 2 -48.19 -1.97 -37.99
N LYS A 3 -47.63 -0.76 -38.01
CA LYS A 3 -47.22 -0.05 -36.79
C LYS A 3 -48.46 0.48 -36.06
N PRO A 4 -48.38 0.78 -34.79
CA PRO A 4 -48.95 2.03 -34.36
C PRO A 4 -47.93 2.93 -33.62
N THR A 5 -47.94 4.14 -34.08
CA THR A 5 -47.50 5.40 -33.48
C THR A 5 -48.48 5.82 -32.36
N ILE A 6 -47.98 6.22 -31.21
CA ILE A 6 -48.76 7.08 -30.29
C ILE A 6 -47.79 8.12 -29.72
N GLY A 7 -48.03 9.36 -30.12
CA GLY A 7 -47.51 10.55 -29.46
C GLY A 7 -48.48 11.04 -28.37
N ARG A 8 -47.93 11.73 -27.35
CA ARG A 8 -48.62 12.71 -26.47
C ARG A 8 -47.59 13.60 -25.82
N THR A 9 -47.47 14.77 -26.30
CA THR A 9 -47.87 16.11 -25.80
C THR A 9 -47.53 16.43 -24.35
N LEU A 10 -46.59 17.38 -24.26
CA LEU A 10 -46.22 18.17 -23.09
C LEU A 10 -47.39 19.04 -22.63
N SER A 11 -47.63 19.13 -21.34
CA SER A 11 -48.42 20.15 -20.70
C SER A 11 -47.55 20.94 -19.74
N GLU A 12 -47.31 22.19 -20.09
CA GLU A 12 -46.72 23.21 -19.23
C GLU A 12 -47.70 23.61 -18.10
N ALA A 13 -47.17 23.71 -16.88
CA ALA A 13 -47.84 24.48 -15.82
C ALA A 13 -46.80 25.38 -15.15
N ARG A 14 -46.91 26.68 -15.37
CA ARG A 14 -46.24 27.73 -14.60
C ARG A 14 -47.01 27.95 -13.29
N PRO A 15 -46.33 28.23 -12.18
CA PRO A 15 -46.95 29.02 -11.10
C PRO A 15 -46.48 30.48 -11.13
N GLU A 16 -47.43 31.32 -10.88
CA GLU A 16 -47.34 32.77 -10.82
C GLU A 16 -46.43 33.32 -9.73
N SER A 17 -45.71 34.37 -10.11
CA SER A 17 -44.96 35.25 -9.22
C SER A 17 -45.83 36.43 -8.79
N SER A 18 -46.11 36.61 -7.52
CA SER A 18 -46.38 37.92 -6.97
C SER A 18 -46.32 37.88 -5.44
N HIS A 19 -45.55 38.82 -4.89
CA HIS A 19 -45.46 39.27 -3.49
C HIS A 19 -44.08 39.23 -2.81
N LEU A 20 -42.99 39.23 -3.54
CA LEU A 20 -41.65 39.41 -2.88
C LEU A 20 -40.83 40.60 -3.41
N SER A 21 -41.42 41.53 -4.16
CA SER A 21 -40.68 42.66 -4.77
C SER A 21 -40.92 44.03 -4.14
N ARG A 22 -41.62 44.14 -2.99
CA ARG A 22 -41.89 45.43 -2.35
C ARG A 22 -41.17 45.69 -1.01
N PHE A 23 -40.38 44.77 -0.48
CA PHE A 23 -39.67 44.96 0.81
C PHE A 23 -38.16 45.26 0.66
N ILE A 24 -37.60 45.23 -0.54
CA ILE A 24 -36.14 45.45 -0.74
C ILE A 24 -35.80 46.88 -1.20
N ARG A 25 -36.77 47.79 -1.37
CA ARG A 25 -36.48 49.15 -1.84
C ARG A 25 -36.49 50.25 -0.75
N LEU A 26 -36.56 49.91 0.53
CA LEU A 26 -36.58 50.93 1.61
C LEU A 26 -35.42 50.87 2.59
N CYS A 27 -34.38 50.05 2.37
CA CYS A 27 -33.20 50.00 3.25
C CYS A 27 -31.90 50.49 2.59
N CYS A 28 -31.93 51.02 1.39
CA CYS A 28 -30.71 51.44 0.66
C CYS A 28 -30.45 52.96 0.61
N VAL A 29 -31.08 53.78 1.45
CA VAL A 29 -30.88 55.25 1.35
C VAL A 29 -30.36 55.91 2.63
N LEU A 30 -29.95 55.17 3.67
CA LEU A 30 -29.49 55.76 4.93
C LEU A 30 -28.20 55.15 5.48
N LEU A 31 -27.16 54.94 4.63
CA LEU A 31 -25.82 54.59 5.05
C LEU A 31 -24.76 55.04 4.01
N LEU A 32 -24.82 56.26 3.59
CA LEU A 32 -23.77 56.91 2.84
C LEU A 32 -23.37 58.17 3.64
N PHE A 33 -22.45 58.01 4.56
CA PHE A 33 -21.52 59.00 5.07
C PHE A 33 -20.92 58.46 6.37
N LEU A 34 -19.82 57.74 6.28
CA LEU A 34 -18.66 57.63 7.16
C LEU A 34 -17.95 56.28 6.91
N THR A 35 -17.27 56.19 5.79
CA THR A 35 -16.20 55.19 5.71
C THR A 35 -14.90 55.91 5.36
N ALA A 36 -14.16 56.25 6.42
CA ALA A 36 -12.74 56.45 6.31
C ALA A 36 -12.14 55.17 5.71
N VAL A 37 -11.46 55.31 4.60
CA VAL A 37 -10.74 54.28 3.89
C VAL A 37 -9.65 53.75 4.82
N ILE A 38 -9.91 52.61 5.46
CA ILE A 38 -8.86 51.73 5.97
C ILE A 38 -8.73 50.65 4.90
N PRO A 39 -7.60 50.54 4.23
CA PRO A 39 -7.33 49.39 3.39
C PRO A 39 -7.23 48.19 4.32
N VAL A 40 -8.28 47.40 4.42
CA VAL A 40 -8.19 46.05 4.93
C VAL A 40 -7.35 45.29 3.89
N ILE A 41 -6.04 45.32 4.11
CA ILE A 41 -5.15 44.35 3.52
C ILE A 41 -5.58 43.03 4.16
N SER A 42 -6.50 42.34 3.49
CA SER A 42 -6.74 40.92 3.68
C SER A 42 -5.40 40.26 3.29
N ARG A 43 -4.50 40.16 4.25
CA ARG A 43 -3.41 39.21 4.19
C ARG A 43 -4.11 37.85 4.23
N ALA A 44 -4.43 37.32 3.06
CA ALA A 44 -4.37 35.90 2.87
C ALA A 44 -2.94 35.51 3.30
N GLN A 45 -2.79 35.10 4.54
CA GLN A 45 -1.63 34.32 4.96
C GLN A 45 -1.72 33.03 4.15
N VAL A 46 -1.13 33.08 2.96
CA VAL A 46 -0.53 31.89 2.39
C VAL A 46 0.46 31.49 3.47
N GLN A 47 0.10 30.51 4.27
CA GLN A 47 1.07 29.78 5.07
C GLN A 47 2.07 29.26 4.05
N GLN A 48 3.14 30.04 3.83
CA GLN A 48 4.37 29.48 3.30
C GLN A 48 4.74 28.40 4.32
N GLN A 49 4.40 27.16 4.03
CA GLN A 49 5.00 26.02 4.68
C GLN A 49 6.50 26.22 4.47
N THR A 50 7.19 26.68 5.52
CA THR A 50 8.63 26.80 5.50
C THR A 50 9.17 25.41 5.22
N LYS A 51 9.82 25.24 4.06
CA LYS A 51 10.47 23.96 3.74
C LYS A 51 11.26 23.49 4.96
N PRO A 52 11.11 22.21 5.36
CA PRO A 52 11.92 21.66 6.45
C PRO A 52 13.40 21.88 6.17
N ARG A 53 14.21 21.98 7.23
CA ARG A 53 15.66 22.15 7.08
C ARG A 53 16.27 20.96 6.36
N GLY A 54 17.08 21.21 5.33
CA GLY A 54 17.77 20.17 4.55
C GLY A 54 18.13 20.66 3.15
N SER A 55 19.00 19.92 2.48
CA SER A 55 19.33 20.18 1.07
C SER A 55 18.19 19.72 0.15
N GLU A 56 18.20 20.17 -1.10
CA GLU A 56 17.32 19.63 -2.12
C GLU A 56 17.68 18.16 -2.36
N PRO A 57 16.70 17.23 -2.43
CA PRO A 57 16.97 15.86 -2.86
C PRO A 57 17.51 15.86 -4.30
N THR A 58 18.50 15.03 -4.56
CA THR A 58 19.07 14.89 -5.90
C THR A 58 18.56 13.58 -6.51
N PRO A 59 17.66 13.61 -7.51
CA PRO A 59 17.17 12.42 -8.17
C PRO A 59 18.25 11.81 -9.07
N GLU A 60 18.43 10.52 -8.98
CA GLU A 60 19.29 9.70 -9.84
C GLU A 60 18.47 8.59 -10.52
N ALA A 61 18.94 8.01 -11.61
CA ALA A 61 18.23 6.94 -12.31
C ALA A 61 17.99 5.76 -11.36
N ALA A 62 16.71 5.37 -11.16
CA ALA A 62 16.33 4.45 -10.09
C ALA A 62 16.97 3.06 -10.21
N VAL A 63 16.90 2.41 -11.39
CA VAL A 63 17.40 1.04 -11.57
C VAL A 63 18.92 0.94 -11.30
N PRO A 64 19.78 1.78 -11.88
CA PRO A 64 21.21 1.76 -11.55
C PRO A 64 21.50 2.03 -10.07
N ALA A 65 20.79 2.97 -9.46
CA ALA A 65 20.98 3.32 -8.05
C ALA A 65 20.58 2.19 -7.09
N ILE A 66 19.47 1.50 -7.37
CA ILE A 66 19.02 0.33 -6.59
C ILE A 66 20.03 -0.82 -6.76
N LEU A 67 20.47 -1.10 -7.99
CA LEU A 67 21.49 -2.14 -8.24
C LEU A 67 22.84 -1.81 -7.57
N ALA A 68 23.21 -0.53 -7.49
CA ALA A 68 24.38 -0.09 -6.77
C ALA A 68 24.25 -0.22 -5.25
N ALA A 69 23.05 -0.13 -4.69
CA ALA A 69 22.85 -0.37 -3.26
C ALA A 69 23.29 -1.77 -2.83
N PHE A 70 23.10 -2.78 -3.67
CA PHE A 70 23.59 -4.15 -3.42
C PHE A 70 25.13 -4.29 -3.38
N ASP A 71 25.90 -3.28 -3.78
CA ASP A 71 27.35 -3.33 -3.61
C ASP A 71 27.76 -3.11 -2.15
N LYS A 72 26.89 -2.48 -1.35
CA LYS A 72 27.11 -2.15 0.05
C LYS A 72 26.23 -2.93 1.02
N TYR A 73 24.99 -3.22 0.63
CA TYR A 73 23.99 -3.83 1.50
C TYR A 73 23.67 -5.26 1.06
N GLU A 74 23.35 -6.14 2.00
CA GLU A 74 22.90 -7.49 1.71
C GLU A 74 21.38 -7.51 1.40
N VAL A 75 20.61 -6.59 1.98
CA VAL A 75 19.16 -6.47 1.77
C VAL A 75 18.82 -5.09 1.21
N VAL A 76 18.03 -5.07 0.15
CA VAL A 76 17.34 -3.87 -0.31
C VAL A 76 15.84 -4.10 -0.07
N GLY A 77 15.28 -3.37 0.89
CA GLY A 77 13.84 -3.36 1.16
C GLY A 77 13.19 -2.30 0.26
N MET A 78 12.24 -2.71 -0.56
CA MET A 78 11.48 -1.79 -1.40
C MET A 78 10.01 -1.85 -1.05
N SER A 79 9.44 -0.70 -0.73
CA SER A 79 8.01 -0.56 -0.46
C SER A 79 7.21 -1.04 -1.67
N GLU A 80 6.38 -2.05 -1.45
CA GLU A 80 5.33 -2.46 -2.37
C GLU A 80 4.05 -1.71 -1.97
N ALA A 81 3.59 -0.81 -2.81
CA ALA A 81 2.33 -0.13 -2.61
C ALA A 81 1.21 -1.00 -3.21
N HIS A 82 0.62 -1.85 -2.37
CA HIS A 82 -0.42 -2.78 -2.79
C HIS A 82 -1.50 -2.11 -3.64
N GLY A 83 -1.79 -2.69 -4.81
CA GLY A 83 -2.77 -2.19 -5.76
C GLY A 83 -2.27 -1.08 -6.68
N MET A 84 -0.97 -0.80 -6.71
CA MET A 84 -0.35 0.22 -7.55
C MET A 84 0.45 -0.37 -8.71
N LYS A 85 -0.18 -0.42 -9.88
CA LYS A 85 0.39 -1.04 -11.09
C LYS A 85 1.75 -0.49 -11.51
N ASP A 86 1.99 0.79 -11.39
CA ASP A 86 3.28 1.39 -11.78
C ASP A 86 4.42 1.01 -10.83
N VAL A 87 4.13 0.73 -9.55
CA VAL A 87 5.10 0.15 -8.62
C VAL A 87 5.41 -1.29 -9.03
N ASP A 88 4.39 -2.08 -9.33
CA ASP A 88 4.53 -3.46 -9.81
C ASP A 88 5.32 -3.54 -11.11
N ASP A 89 4.96 -2.73 -12.11
CA ASP A 89 5.65 -2.66 -13.40
C ASP A 89 7.13 -2.26 -13.23
N PHE A 90 7.41 -1.34 -12.32
CA PHE A 90 8.79 -0.95 -11.99
C PHE A 90 9.56 -2.12 -11.35
N ILE A 91 8.98 -2.81 -10.38
CA ILE A 91 9.58 -3.98 -9.73
C ILE A 91 9.89 -5.07 -10.76
N LEU A 92 8.91 -5.42 -11.61
CA LEU A 92 9.10 -6.40 -12.68
C LEU A 92 10.20 -5.97 -13.66
N SER A 93 10.29 -4.67 -13.98
CA SER A 93 11.34 -4.12 -14.84
C SER A 93 12.72 -4.19 -14.19
N LEU A 94 12.82 -3.90 -12.89
CA LEU A 94 14.05 -4.05 -12.11
C LEU A 94 14.54 -5.50 -12.11
N ILE A 95 13.66 -6.45 -11.81
CA ILE A 95 13.99 -7.88 -11.74
C ILE A 95 14.40 -8.43 -13.13
N ARG A 96 13.76 -7.93 -14.20
CA ARG A 96 14.07 -8.30 -15.58
C ARG A 96 15.41 -7.76 -16.07
N ASN A 97 16.00 -6.77 -15.40
CA ASN A 97 17.29 -6.22 -15.78
C ASN A 97 18.38 -7.32 -15.64
N PRO A 98 19.20 -7.58 -16.68
CA PRO A 98 20.22 -8.63 -16.62
C PRO A 98 21.19 -8.51 -15.43
N ALA A 99 21.52 -7.28 -15.02
CA ALA A 99 22.40 -7.05 -13.88
C ALA A 99 21.76 -7.41 -12.53
N PHE A 100 20.44 -7.58 -12.45
CA PHE A 100 19.76 -7.95 -11.22
C PHE A 100 20.18 -9.35 -10.75
N ALA A 101 20.05 -10.37 -11.59
CA ALA A 101 20.40 -11.75 -11.26
C ALA A 101 21.94 -11.95 -11.08
N GLU A 102 22.75 -10.97 -11.46
CA GLU A 102 24.20 -10.99 -11.18
C GLU A 102 24.51 -10.49 -9.76
N LYS A 103 23.65 -9.65 -9.18
CA LYS A 103 23.84 -9.00 -7.88
C LYS A 103 22.97 -9.57 -6.78
N VAL A 104 21.79 -10.10 -7.11
CA VAL A 104 20.76 -10.55 -6.17
C VAL A 104 20.59 -12.06 -6.26
N ASN A 105 20.40 -12.69 -5.12
CA ASN A 105 20.21 -14.14 -5.03
C ASN A 105 18.75 -14.50 -4.74
N ASP A 106 18.09 -13.70 -3.91
CA ASP A 106 16.78 -14.00 -3.36
C ASP A 106 15.83 -12.82 -3.49
N ILE A 107 14.55 -13.10 -3.64
CA ILE A 107 13.46 -12.12 -3.57
C ILE A 107 12.53 -12.59 -2.47
N GLU A 108 12.43 -11.87 -1.37
CA GLU A 108 11.44 -12.16 -0.34
C GLU A 108 10.19 -11.33 -0.55
N VAL A 109 9.02 -11.98 -0.46
CA VAL A 109 7.73 -11.34 -0.74
C VAL A 109 6.79 -11.43 0.45
N GLU A 110 6.05 -10.33 0.71
CA GLU A 110 5.01 -10.27 1.74
C GLU A 110 3.88 -11.24 1.44
N CYS A 111 3.40 -11.23 0.21
CA CYS A 111 2.32 -12.11 -0.23
C CYS A 111 2.85 -13.50 -0.59
N GLY A 112 3.46 -14.16 0.36
CA GLY A 112 4.01 -15.50 0.20
C GLY A 112 3.78 -16.35 1.43
N ASN A 113 2.80 -17.26 1.40
CA ASN A 113 2.59 -18.22 2.48
C ASN A 113 3.71 -19.25 2.49
N SER A 114 4.55 -19.25 3.54
CA SER A 114 5.72 -20.13 3.66
C SER A 114 5.37 -21.63 3.73
N LEU A 115 4.12 -22.00 4.03
CA LEU A 115 3.63 -23.38 3.93
C LEU A 115 3.82 -23.95 2.51
N TYR A 116 3.74 -23.10 1.50
CA TYR A 116 3.86 -23.48 0.08
C TYR A 116 5.25 -23.21 -0.50
N GLN A 117 6.29 -22.93 0.32
CA GLN A 117 7.63 -22.66 -0.16
C GLN A 117 8.17 -23.76 -1.10
N ALA A 118 7.95 -25.04 -0.76
CA ALA A 118 8.40 -26.15 -1.61
C ALA A 118 7.71 -26.18 -2.98
N VAL A 119 6.46 -25.77 -3.08
CA VAL A 119 5.72 -25.63 -4.34
C VAL A 119 6.34 -24.52 -5.19
N LEU A 120 6.62 -23.39 -4.56
CA LEU A 120 7.24 -22.23 -5.21
C LEU A 120 8.66 -22.57 -5.70
N ASP A 121 9.49 -23.18 -4.88
CA ASP A 121 10.86 -23.58 -5.24
C ASP A 121 10.88 -24.48 -6.48
N ARG A 122 10.02 -25.50 -6.53
CA ARG A 122 9.89 -26.40 -7.69
C ARG A 122 9.45 -25.66 -8.95
N TYR A 123 8.46 -24.77 -8.83
CA TYR A 123 8.00 -23.97 -9.95
C TYR A 123 9.10 -23.04 -10.49
N ILE A 124 9.76 -22.32 -9.62
CA ILE A 124 10.86 -21.39 -9.97
C ILE A 124 12.06 -22.14 -10.58
N ALA A 125 12.34 -23.36 -10.10
CA ALA A 125 13.38 -24.23 -10.66
C ALA A 125 13.07 -24.72 -12.09
N GLY A 126 11.83 -24.63 -12.54
CA GLY A 126 11.42 -25.01 -13.89
C GLY A 126 10.60 -26.31 -13.97
N GLU A 127 10.25 -26.93 -12.84
CA GLU A 127 9.42 -28.13 -12.84
C GLU A 127 8.00 -27.85 -13.34
N ASN A 128 7.34 -28.90 -13.82
CA ASN A 128 5.94 -28.80 -14.27
C ASN A 128 4.99 -28.84 -13.05
N VAL A 129 4.84 -27.71 -12.38
CA VAL A 129 3.91 -27.52 -11.28
C VAL A 129 2.64 -26.84 -11.84
N PRO A 130 1.43 -27.38 -11.60
CA PRO A 130 0.20 -26.71 -12.01
C PRO A 130 0.13 -25.29 -11.43
N PHE A 131 -0.23 -24.31 -12.25
CA PHE A 131 -0.24 -22.93 -11.81
C PHE A 131 -1.28 -22.64 -10.71
N THR A 132 -2.35 -23.43 -10.66
CA THR A 132 -3.33 -23.44 -9.56
C THR A 132 -2.68 -23.78 -8.21
N GLU A 133 -1.67 -24.65 -8.18
CA GLU A 133 -0.91 -24.93 -6.95
C GLU A 133 0.04 -23.78 -6.61
N VAL A 134 0.63 -23.14 -7.61
CA VAL A 134 1.48 -21.95 -7.40
C VAL A 134 0.66 -20.78 -6.86
N ARG A 135 -0.56 -20.59 -7.33
CA ARG A 135 -1.49 -19.55 -6.85
C ARG A 135 -1.75 -19.63 -5.34
N LYS A 136 -1.69 -20.83 -4.75
CA LYS A 136 -1.84 -21.00 -3.29
C LYS A 136 -0.78 -20.23 -2.50
N VAL A 137 0.38 -19.95 -3.07
CA VAL A 137 1.46 -19.21 -2.41
C VAL A 137 0.97 -17.83 -1.97
N TRP A 138 0.31 -17.08 -2.85
CA TRP A 138 -0.17 -15.72 -2.52
C TRP A 138 -1.66 -15.65 -2.21
N ARG A 139 -2.48 -16.56 -2.70
CA ARG A 139 -3.91 -16.61 -2.41
C ARG A 139 -4.23 -17.13 -1.00
N ASN A 140 -3.31 -17.87 -0.38
CA ASN A 140 -3.51 -18.50 0.93
C ASN A 140 -2.68 -17.85 2.04
N THR A 141 -2.28 -16.59 1.91
CA THR A 141 -1.59 -15.83 2.97
C THR A 141 -2.54 -15.47 4.11
N THR A 142 -1.98 -14.88 5.16
CA THR A 142 -2.76 -14.29 6.25
C THR A 142 -3.44 -12.98 5.84
N GLN A 143 -3.08 -12.41 4.66
CA GLN A 143 -3.58 -11.14 4.14
C GLN A 143 -4.53 -11.37 2.97
N PRO A 144 -5.84 -11.12 3.13
CA PRO A 144 -6.83 -11.35 2.07
C PRO A 144 -6.52 -10.59 0.77
N MET A 145 -6.00 -9.36 0.89
CA MET A 145 -5.64 -8.51 -0.26
C MET A 145 -4.63 -9.18 -1.21
N CYS A 146 -3.72 -9.99 -0.68
CA CYS A 146 -2.72 -10.70 -1.50
C CYS A 146 -3.35 -11.58 -2.57
N GLY A 147 -4.47 -12.21 -2.25
CA GLY A 147 -5.15 -13.12 -3.18
C GLY A 147 -5.68 -12.46 -4.44
N MET A 148 -5.88 -11.15 -4.40
CA MET A 148 -6.42 -10.35 -5.51
C MET A 148 -5.34 -9.69 -6.35
N SER A 149 -4.06 -9.86 -5.99
CA SER A 149 -2.95 -9.22 -6.69
C SER A 149 -2.66 -9.89 -8.03
N GLY A 150 -2.67 -9.10 -9.11
CA GLY A 150 -2.21 -9.47 -10.44
C GLY A 150 -0.69 -9.44 -10.58
N PHE A 151 0.01 -8.80 -9.65
CA PHE A 151 1.46 -8.73 -9.61
C PHE A 151 2.09 -10.12 -9.51
N PHE A 152 1.62 -10.97 -8.60
CA PHE A 152 2.16 -12.31 -8.38
C PHE A 152 1.86 -13.27 -9.54
N GLU A 153 0.77 -13.03 -10.30
CA GLU A 153 0.51 -13.73 -11.56
C GLU A 153 1.62 -13.49 -12.60
N GLN A 154 2.39 -12.42 -12.46
CA GLN A 154 3.48 -12.04 -13.34
C GLN A 154 4.87 -12.31 -12.74
N LEU A 155 5.07 -12.03 -11.46
CA LEU A 155 6.37 -12.13 -10.77
C LEU A 155 6.93 -13.55 -10.84
N PHE A 156 6.17 -14.55 -10.43
CA PHE A 156 6.68 -15.93 -10.36
C PHE A 156 6.97 -16.51 -11.75
N PRO A 157 6.11 -16.33 -12.78
CA PRO A 157 6.48 -16.71 -14.14
C PRO A 157 7.71 -15.96 -14.69
N LEU A 158 7.88 -14.67 -14.35
CA LEU A 158 9.06 -13.89 -14.75
C LEU A 158 10.35 -14.49 -14.17
N VAL A 159 10.39 -14.74 -12.84
CA VAL A 159 11.56 -15.33 -12.19
C VAL A 159 11.86 -16.72 -12.74
N ARG A 160 10.83 -17.55 -12.95
CA ARG A 160 10.99 -18.85 -13.64
C ARG A 160 11.63 -18.70 -15.02
N ALA A 161 11.16 -17.74 -15.83
CA ALA A 161 11.69 -17.50 -17.19
C ALA A 161 13.15 -17.00 -17.17
N ILE A 162 13.51 -16.18 -16.20
CA ILE A 162 14.90 -15.75 -15.96
C ILE A 162 15.76 -16.98 -15.63
N ASN A 163 15.32 -17.80 -14.67
CA ASN A 163 16.06 -18.98 -14.21
C ASN A 163 16.28 -20.02 -15.29
N GLN A 164 15.36 -20.16 -16.25
CA GLN A 164 15.54 -21.05 -17.41
C GLN A 164 16.71 -20.65 -18.31
N LYS A 165 17.12 -19.38 -18.26
CA LYS A 165 18.23 -18.81 -19.04
C LYS A 165 19.48 -18.62 -18.20
N THR A 166 19.42 -18.87 -16.88
CA THR A 166 20.48 -18.61 -15.92
C THR A 166 21.12 -19.92 -15.48
N SER A 167 22.44 -19.93 -15.34
CA SER A 167 23.17 -21.10 -14.83
C SER A 167 22.71 -21.45 -13.40
N PRO A 168 22.69 -22.73 -13.01
CA PRO A 168 22.12 -23.19 -11.74
C PRO A 168 22.64 -22.42 -10.51
N GLY A 169 23.93 -22.09 -10.46
CA GLY A 169 24.55 -21.38 -9.32
C GLY A 169 24.21 -19.89 -9.22
N LYS A 170 23.53 -19.31 -10.24
CA LYS A 170 23.12 -17.92 -10.28
C LYS A 170 21.60 -17.73 -10.33
N ARG A 171 20.85 -18.81 -10.16
CA ARG A 171 19.39 -18.75 -10.19
C ARG A 171 18.84 -17.96 -9.01
N LEU A 172 17.85 -17.14 -9.27
CA LEU A 172 17.08 -16.45 -8.26
C LEU A 172 16.20 -17.44 -7.49
N ARG A 173 16.04 -17.23 -6.19
CA ARG A 173 14.98 -17.84 -5.39
C ARG A 173 13.92 -16.81 -5.07
N VAL A 174 12.70 -17.27 -4.82
CA VAL A 174 11.64 -16.45 -4.22
C VAL A 174 11.30 -17.05 -2.87
N LEU A 175 11.37 -16.24 -1.83
CA LEU A 175 11.13 -16.63 -0.44
C LEU A 175 9.76 -16.10 -0.01
N ALA A 176 8.96 -16.99 0.55
CA ALA A 176 7.64 -16.68 1.07
C ALA A 176 7.77 -16.21 2.53
N GLY A 177 7.52 -14.92 2.79
CA GLY A 177 7.71 -14.29 4.12
C GLY A 177 6.54 -14.43 5.08
N ASP A 178 5.30 -14.61 4.55
CA ASP A 178 4.11 -14.72 5.40
C ASP A 178 4.10 -16.04 6.18
N PRO A 179 3.53 -16.08 7.40
CA PRO A 179 3.44 -17.28 8.22
C PRO A 179 2.82 -18.50 7.52
N PRO A 180 3.20 -19.73 7.90
CA PRO A 180 2.75 -20.96 7.27
C PRO A 180 1.31 -21.34 7.68
N ILE A 181 0.33 -20.50 7.37
CA ILE A 181 -1.07 -20.75 7.69
C ILE A 181 -1.67 -21.83 6.79
N ASP A 182 -2.25 -22.86 7.40
CA ASP A 182 -3.09 -23.85 6.74
C ASP A 182 -4.57 -23.52 6.97
N TRP A 183 -5.19 -22.89 5.97
CA TRP A 183 -6.59 -22.48 6.06
C TRP A 183 -7.58 -23.64 6.21
N GLU A 184 -7.21 -24.88 5.86
CA GLU A 184 -8.03 -26.05 6.11
C GLU A 184 -8.15 -26.36 7.60
N GLN A 185 -7.13 -26.01 8.38
CA GLN A 185 -7.08 -26.18 9.83
C GLN A 185 -7.67 -24.98 10.62
N VAL A 186 -7.88 -23.84 9.95
CA VAL A 186 -8.42 -22.64 10.60
C VAL A 186 -9.94 -22.72 10.70
N LYS A 187 -10.47 -22.80 11.94
CA LYS A 187 -11.90 -22.90 12.22
C LYS A 187 -12.42 -21.71 13.03
N SER A 188 -11.53 -20.89 13.58
CA SER A 188 -11.89 -19.80 14.49
C SER A 188 -10.90 -18.64 14.38
N SER A 189 -11.27 -17.48 14.90
CA SER A 189 -10.36 -16.33 15.01
C SER A 189 -9.16 -16.62 15.93
N GLN A 190 -9.28 -17.52 16.89
CA GLN A 190 -8.16 -17.95 17.74
C GLN A 190 -7.11 -18.73 16.95
N ASP A 191 -7.52 -19.49 15.93
CA ASP A 191 -6.58 -20.18 15.06
C ASP A 191 -5.78 -19.18 14.22
N ILE A 192 -6.43 -18.12 13.71
CA ILE A 192 -5.76 -17.03 12.98
C ILE A 192 -4.76 -16.31 13.91
N ALA A 193 -5.11 -16.09 15.16
CA ALA A 193 -4.26 -15.38 16.12
C ALA A 193 -2.89 -16.04 16.33
N LYS A 194 -2.75 -17.33 16.05
CA LYS A 194 -1.46 -18.06 16.09
C LYS A 194 -0.46 -17.57 15.04
N PHE A 195 -0.94 -16.91 13.99
CA PHE A 195 -0.16 -16.38 12.87
C PHE A 195 -0.11 -14.85 12.86
N SER A 196 -0.45 -14.18 13.97
CA SER A 196 -0.54 -12.72 14.05
C SER A 196 0.83 -12.02 14.08
N ASP A 197 1.89 -12.73 14.47
CA ASP A 197 3.25 -12.18 14.49
C ASP A 197 3.93 -12.39 13.12
N ARG A 198 3.45 -11.64 12.13
CA ARG A 198 3.94 -11.71 10.75
C ARG A 198 5.38 -11.22 10.66
N ASP A 199 5.70 -10.13 11.34
CA ASP A 199 7.04 -9.54 11.32
C ASP A 199 8.11 -10.51 11.85
N ALA A 200 7.81 -11.28 12.87
CA ALA A 200 8.73 -12.32 13.34
C ALA A 200 8.91 -13.46 12.31
N SER A 201 7.85 -13.84 11.59
CA SER A 201 7.95 -14.82 10.51
C SER A 201 8.85 -14.31 9.37
N ILE A 202 8.60 -13.11 8.89
CA ILE A 202 9.37 -12.43 7.84
C ILE A 202 10.85 -12.32 8.26
N ALA A 203 11.12 -11.77 9.44
CA ALA A 203 12.48 -11.66 9.96
C ALA A 203 13.18 -13.02 10.03
N SER A 204 12.50 -14.06 10.50
CA SER A 204 13.06 -15.42 10.59
C SER A 204 13.42 -16.01 9.21
N VAL A 205 12.64 -15.73 8.16
CA VAL A 205 12.96 -16.14 6.79
C VAL A 205 14.18 -15.40 6.31
N MET A 206 14.24 -14.07 6.47
CA MET A 206 15.39 -13.24 6.09
C MET A 206 16.68 -13.71 6.79
N GLU A 207 16.65 -13.93 8.09
CA GLU A 207 17.79 -14.39 8.87
C GLU A 207 18.29 -15.75 8.38
N LYS A 208 17.41 -16.75 8.28
CA LYS A 208 17.78 -18.13 7.95
C LYS A 208 18.21 -18.31 6.51
N GLU A 209 17.51 -17.65 5.58
CA GLU A 209 17.68 -17.95 4.17
C GLU A 209 18.64 -16.98 3.46
N VAL A 210 18.84 -15.78 4.01
CA VAL A 210 19.64 -14.73 3.41
C VAL A 210 20.83 -14.35 4.27
N LEU A 211 20.62 -13.72 5.42
CA LEU A 211 21.65 -13.06 6.20
C LEU A 211 22.67 -14.03 6.81
N SER A 212 22.20 -15.15 7.39
CA SER A 212 23.13 -16.20 7.92
C SER A 212 23.97 -16.87 6.84
N LYS A 213 23.61 -16.71 5.57
CA LYS A 213 24.30 -17.30 4.42
C LYS A 213 25.06 -16.25 3.60
N HIS A 214 25.09 -14.99 4.07
CA HIS A 214 25.70 -13.86 3.35
C HIS A 214 25.21 -13.74 1.89
N ARG A 215 23.91 -13.97 1.70
CA ARG A 215 23.26 -13.81 0.40
C ARG A 215 22.68 -12.40 0.27
N LYS A 216 22.28 -12.01 -0.93
CA LYS A 216 21.68 -10.71 -1.19
C LYS A 216 20.22 -10.88 -1.60
N ALA A 217 19.33 -10.12 -0.96
CA ALA A 217 17.90 -10.19 -1.21
C ALA A 217 17.26 -8.84 -1.54
N LEU A 218 16.34 -8.86 -2.50
CA LEU A 218 15.32 -7.83 -2.65
C LEU A 218 14.14 -8.23 -1.77
N MET A 219 13.74 -7.36 -0.84
CA MET A 219 12.62 -7.55 0.07
C MET A 219 11.44 -6.69 -0.38
N LEU A 220 10.33 -7.31 -0.79
CA LEU A 220 9.14 -6.66 -1.33
C LEU A 220 8.00 -6.74 -0.32
N PHE A 221 7.75 -5.64 0.37
CA PHE A 221 6.81 -5.58 1.49
C PHE A 221 6.17 -4.20 1.60
N GLY A 222 5.02 -4.13 2.24
CA GLY A 222 4.49 -2.85 2.70
C GLY A 222 5.51 -2.12 3.59
N LEU A 223 5.62 -0.79 3.45
CA LEU A 223 6.66 0.01 4.11
C LEU A 223 6.74 -0.21 5.63
N PHE A 224 5.61 -0.48 6.29
CA PHE A 224 5.55 -0.69 7.74
C PHE A 224 6.33 -1.92 8.22
N HIS A 225 6.62 -2.89 7.35
CA HIS A 225 7.50 -4.02 7.65
C HIS A 225 8.99 -3.69 7.45
N LEU A 226 9.29 -2.61 6.73
CA LEU A 226 10.64 -2.27 6.26
C LEU A 226 11.33 -1.16 7.06
N MET A 227 10.58 -0.24 7.69
CA MET A 227 11.15 0.95 8.34
C MET A 227 12.15 0.61 9.45
N HIS A 228 13.30 1.28 9.45
CA HIS A 228 14.30 1.14 10.50
C HIS A 228 13.79 1.59 11.86
N GLY A 229 14.00 0.78 12.88
CA GLY A 229 13.68 1.12 14.26
C GLY A 229 12.20 1.46 14.50
N ALA A 230 11.30 0.87 13.73
CA ALA A 230 9.85 1.07 13.79
C ALA A 230 9.12 -0.19 14.27
N GLY A 231 7.78 -0.11 14.32
CA GLY A 231 6.91 -1.22 14.74
C GLY A 231 6.62 -1.24 16.24
N VAL A 232 5.69 -2.09 16.64
CA VAL A 232 5.20 -2.25 18.01
C VAL A 232 5.82 -3.51 18.65
N GLY A 233 6.00 -3.53 19.93
CA GLY A 233 6.53 -4.71 20.65
C GLY A 233 7.99 -5.01 20.28
N ALA A 234 8.24 -6.12 19.60
CA ALA A 234 9.59 -6.50 19.15
C ALA A 234 10.11 -5.62 18.01
N GLY A 235 9.24 -4.91 17.33
CA GLY A 235 9.50 -4.11 16.14
C GLY A 235 8.90 -4.75 14.88
N ASN A 236 9.05 -4.07 13.75
CA ASN A 236 8.76 -4.64 12.44
C ASN A 236 9.88 -5.61 11.99
N ALA A 237 9.71 -6.27 10.84
CA ALA A 237 10.64 -7.31 10.38
C ALA A 237 12.09 -6.82 10.30
N VAL A 238 12.33 -5.65 9.68
CA VAL A 238 13.68 -5.06 9.61
C VAL A 238 14.23 -4.76 11.00
N THR A 239 13.45 -4.15 11.86
CA THR A 239 13.86 -3.85 13.25
C THR A 239 14.20 -5.13 14.04
N ILE A 240 13.50 -6.23 13.78
CA ILE A 240 13.75 -7.51 14.45
C ILE A 240 15.12 -8.04 14.07
N TYR A 241 15.39 -8.26 12.78
CA TYR A 241 16.65 -8.88 12.36
C TYR A 241 17.87 -7.93 12.44
N GLU A 242 17.65 -6.60 12.37
CA GLU A 242 18.76 -5.65 12.52
C GLU A 242 19.41 -5.66 13.92
N LYS A 243 18.80 -6.29 14.91
CA LYS A 243 19.42 -6.51 16.23
C LYS A 243 20.67 -7.38 16.12
N ASP A 244 20.60 -8.40 15.26
CA ASP A 244 21.70 -9.35 15.07
C ASP A 244 22.50 -9.08 13.79
N TYR A 245 21.89 -8.41 12.79
CA TYR A 245 22.44 -8.07 11.48
C TYR A 245 22.37 -6.57 11.17
N PRO A 246 23.01 -5.69 11.97
CA PRO A 246 22.87 -4.24 11.85
C PRO A 246 23.52 -3.69 10.58
N ASN A 247 22.92 -2.64 10.01
CA ASN A 247 23.44 -1.88 8.87
C ASN A 247 23.57 -2.67 7.55
N LEU A 248 22.87 -3.79 7.39
CA LEU A 248 22.90 -4.60 6.17
C LEU A 248 21.70 -4.31 5.25
N THR A 249 20.75 -3.50 5.70
CA THR A 249 19.52 -3.19 4.94
C THR A 249 19.57 -1.76 4.40
N PHE A 250 19.05 -1.59 3.18
CA PHE A 250 18.80 -0.31 2.54
C PHE A 250 17.31 -0.22 2.21
N VAL A 251 16.58 0.69 2.86
CA VAL A 251 15.13 0.81 2.75
C VAL A 251 14.73 1.92 1.79
N ILE A 252 13.84 1.58 0.85
CA ILE A 252 13.29 2.48 -0.16
C ILE A 252 11.78 2.61 0.06
N SER A 253 11.31 3.84 0.30
CA SER A 253 9.89 4.19 0.28
C SER A 253 9.50 4.72 -1.09
N ASP A 254 8.38 4.27 -1.63
CA ASP A 254 7.79 4.95 -2.78
C ASP A 254 7.16 6.30 -2.37
N LEU A 255 6.97 7.18 -3.37
CA LEU A 255 6.30 8.46 -3.21
C LEU A 255 4.84 8.44 -3.70
N ALA A 256 4.24 7.26 -3.80
CA ALA A 256 2.89 7.10 -4.32
C ALA A 256 1.83 7.83 -3.49
N ASN A 257 2.03 7.89 -2.17
CA ASN A 257 1.10 8.51 -1.22
C ASN A 257 1.59 9.87 -0.69
N PHE A 258 2.65 10.44 -1.27
CA PHE A 258 3.15 11.72 -0.80
C PHE A 258 2.06 12.80 -0.87
N ASP A 259 1.98 13.61 0.17
CA ASP A 259 1.01 14.68 0.46
C ASP A 259 0.16 15.15 -0.73
N THR A 260 -1.12 14.77 -0.73
CA THR A 260 -2.06 14.97 -1.85
C THR A 260 -2.29 16.43 -2.22
N ASP A 261 -2.02 17.37 -1.30
CA ASP A 261 -2.18 18.81 -1.58
C ASP A 261 -1.07 19.35 -2.51
N LEU A 262 0.03 18.62 -2.66
CA LEU A 262 1.12 18.93 -3.58
C LEU A 262 1.06 18.13 -4.88
N SER A 263 0.00 17.36 -5.10
CA SER A 263 -0.09 16.34 -6.15
C SER A 263 -0.43 16.85 -7.55
N THR A 264 -0.75 18.14 -7.72
CA THR A 264 -0.94 18.67 -9.08
C THR A 264 0.41 18.83 -9.78
N LEU A 265 0.52 18.37 -11.02
CA LEU A 265 1.74 18.41 -11.83
C LEU A 265 2.49 19.74 -11.77
N SER A 266 1.78 20.86 -11.70
CA SER A 266 2.35 22.22 -11.68
C SER A 266 2.87 22.67 -10.32
N SER A 267 2.44 22.05 -9.24
CA SER A 267 2.80 22.44 -7.86
C SER A 267 3.63 21.38 -7.12
N SER A 268 3.77 20.19 -7.69
CA SER A 268 4.56 19.12 -7.10
C SER A 268 6.04 19.52 -7.02
N PRO A 269 6.71 19.34 -5.87
CA PRO A 269 8.14 19.52 -5.76
C PRO A 269 8.95 18.58 -6.66
N PHE A 270 8.31 17.53 -7.19
CA PHE A 270 8.89 16.51 -8.06
C PHE A 270 8.61 16.74 -9.54
N ALA A 271 7.91 17.82 -9.93
CA ALA A 271 7.50 18.08 -11.33
C ALA A 271 8.67 18.05 -12.34
N THR A 272 9.89 18.33 -11.88
CA THR A 272 11.09 18.34 -12.72
C THR A 272 11.93 17.06 -12.60
N TRP A 273 11.53 16.13 -11.76
CA TRP A 273 12.28 14.90 -11.58
C TRP A 273 12.07 13.95 -12.77
N PRO A 274 13.13 13.30 -13.25
CA PRO A 274 12.95 12.22 -14.21
C PRO A 274 12.24 11.04 -13.55
N ALA A 275 11.39 10.35 -14.27
CA ALA A 275 10.76 9.12 -13.78
C ALA A 275 11.21 7.92 -14.64
N PRO A 276 11.62 6.80 -14.04
CA PRO A 276 11.78 6.56 -12.60
C PRO A 276 13.08 7.12 -12.02
N SER A 277 13.02 7.69 -10.83
CA SER A 277 14.22 8.16 -10.12
C SER A 277 14.23 7.78 -8.65
N LEU A 278 15.44 7.72 -8.06
CA LEU A 278 15.70 7.47 -6.65
C LEU A 278 16.39 8.68 -6.06
N ALA A 279 15.97 9.13 -4.87
CA ALA A 279 16.63 10.19 -4.14
C ALA A 279 16.91 9.78 -2.69
N ARG A 280 18.11 10.08 -2.18
CA ARG A 280 18.49 9.79 -0.79
C ARG A 280 17.65 10.62 0.19
N ALA A 281 17.24 10.00 1.30
CA ALA A 281 16.47 10.67 2.34
C ALA A 281 17.37 11.53 3.23
N LYS A 282 18.52 11.01 3.64
CA LYS A 282 19.38 11.61 4.65
C LYS A 282 19.91 13.00 4.26
N GLY A 283 19.70 13.98 5.13
CA GLY A 283 20.19 15.35 4.95
C GLY A 283 19.34 16.20 4.02
N THR A 284 18.25 15.66 3.45
CA THR A 284 17.35 16.39 2.55
C THR A 284 16.12 16.92 3.27
N TRP A 285 15.47 17.96 2.70
CA TRP A 285 14.21 18.45 3.25
C TRP A 285 13.12 17.37 3.20
N LEU A 286 13.13 16.50 2.18
CA LEU A 286 12.16 15.40 2.03
C LEU A 286 12.35 14.37 3.15
N GLY A 287 13.58 14.01 3.48
CA GLY A 287 13.88 13.12 4.59
C GLY A 287 13.63 13.73 5.97
N ALA A 288 13.59 15.07 6.08
CA ALA A 288 13.26 15.74 7.32
C ALA A 288 11.75 15.79 7.64
N LEU A 289 10.89 15.41 6.67
CA LEU A 289 9.45 15.28 6.89
C LEU A 289 9.12 14.06 7.76
N GLY A 290 8.03 14.15 8.51
CA GLY A 290 7.49 13.01 9.26
C GLY A 290 6.61 12.12 8.40
N LEU A 291 6.32 10.93 8.89
CA LEU A 291 5.54 9.88 8.21
C LEU A 291 4.13 10.36 7.78
N THR A 292 3.53 11.30 8.51
CA THR A 292 2.21 11.88 8.20
C THR A 292 2.12 12.59 6.84
N HIS A 293 3.25 12.97 6.24
CA HIS A 293 3.28 13.52 4.89
C HIS A 293 3.22 12.45 3.79
N PHE A 294 3.38 11.18 4.15
CA PHE A 294 3.45 10.05 3.23
C PHE A 294 2.28 9.10 3.39
N PHE A 295 1.77 8.97 4.62
CA PHE A 295 0.71 8.02 4.95
C PHE A 295 -0.29 8.65 5.93
N PRO A 296 -1.57 8.29 5.82
CA PRO A 296 -2.54 8.62 6.85
C PRO A 296 -2.17 7.91 8.16
N PRO A 297 -2.45 8.52 9.32
CA PRO A 297 -2.22 7.88 10.61
C PRO A 297 -2.94 6.54 10.73
N THR A 298 -2.29 5.58 11.38
CA THR A 298 -2.88 4.28 11.65
C THR A 298 -3.87 4.33 12.81
N ILE A 299 -4.91 3.51 12.76
CA ILE A 299 -5.86 3.36 13.88
C ILE A 299 -5.46 2.11 14.66
N TRP A 300 -5.21 2.29 15.96
CA TRP A 300 -4.85 1.18 16.85
C TRP A 300 -5.50 1.31 18.22
N THR A 301 -5.43 0.27 19.02
CA THR A 301 -5.96 0.24 20.40
C THR A 301 -4.88 -0.14 21.38
N ASP A 302 -4.93 0.49 22.56
CA ASP A 302 -4.12 0.04 23.70
C ASP A 302 -4.75 -1.19 24.41
N SER A 303 -4.07 -1.62 25.49
CA SER A 303 -4.56 -2.72 26.31
C SER A 303 -5.92 -2.46 26.94
N ASP A 304 -6.37 -1.22 27.08
CA ASP A 304 -7.66 -0.82 27.65
C ASP A 304 -8.72 -0.54 26.61
N CYS A 305 -8.42 -0.84 25.34
CA CYS A 305 -9.29 -0.61 24.20
C CYS A 305 -9.60 0.89 23.96
N ASN A 306 -8.70 1.79 24.39
CA ASN A 306 -8.73 3.16 23.90
C ASN A 306 -8.28 3.18 22.44
N VAL A 307 -8.98 3.93 21.59
CA VAL A 307 -8.69 4.01 20.17
C VAL A 307 -7.88 5.26 19.87
N TYR A 308 -6.78 5.08 19.16
CA TYR A 308 -5.87 6.13 18.72
C TYR A 308 -5.85 6.19 17.20
N ASN A 309 -5.68 7.39 16.66
CA ASN A 309 -5.46 7.65 15.24
C ASN A 309 -4.18 8.47 15.09
N GLU A 310 -3.08 7.83 15.37
CA GLU A 310 -1.72 8.42 15.32
C GLU A 310 -0.69 7.32 15.07
N PHE A 311 0.45 7.70 14.59
CA PHE A 311 1.57 6.75 14.50
C PHE A 311 2.15 6.45 15.88
N PRO A 312 2.63 5.22 16.12
CA PRO A 312 3.43 4.88 17.29
C PRO A 312 4.60 5.84 17.48
N LYS A 313 5.00 6.10 18.74
CA LYS A 313 6.05 7.11 19.04
C LYS A 313 7.38 6.84 18.33
N ASN A 314 7.75 5.60 18.15
CA ASN A 314 8.97 5.22 17.43
C ASN A 314 8.89 5.45 15.91
N GLU A 315 7.68 5.67 15.36
CA GLU A 315 7.44 6.03 13.97
C GLU A 315 7.24 7.54 13.78
N GLN A 316 7.08 8.30 14.85
CA GLN A 316 7.00 9.77 14.85
C GLN A 316 8.41 10.40 14.73
N LYS A 317 9.15 9.99 13.70
CA LYS A 317 10.52 10.41 13.41
C LYS A 317 10.57 11.02 12.01
N PRO A 318 11.65 11.77 11.69
CA PRO A 318 11.93 12.12 10.31
C PRO A 318 12.05 10.88 9.43
N MET A 319 11.56 10.93 8.20
CA MET A 319 11.67 9.81 7.27
C MET A 319 13.10 9.34 7.05
N ALA A 320 14.09 10.26 7.14
CA ALA A 320 15.50 9.90 7.03
C ALA A 320 16.05 8.98 8.15
N ASP A 321 15.28 8.82 9.23
CA ASP A 321 15.58 7.85 10.31
C ASP A 321 14.83 6.53 10.12
N LEU A 322 13.89 6.48 9.19
CA LEU A 322 13.03 5.32 8.90
C LEU A 322 13.38 4.65 7.57
N VAL A 323 13.84 5.44 6.58
CA VAL A 323 14.18 4.97 5.23
C VAL A 323 15.45 5.63 4.70
N ASP A 324 16.13 4.99 3.76
CA ASP A 324 17.36 5.48 3.15
C ASP A 324 17.11 6.32 1.90
N ALA A 325 16.04 6.01 1.16
CA ALA A 325 15.74 6.67 -0.11
C ALA A 325 14.25 6.67 -0.44
N PHE A 326 13.91 7.54 -1.39
CA PHE A 326 12.58 7.66 -1.98
C PHE A 326 12.60 7.29 -3.45
N LEU A 327 11.64 6.47 -3.86
CA LEU A 327 11.40 6.10 -5.26
C LEU A 327 10.28 6.98 -5.84
N TYR A 328 10.60 7.70 -6.91
CA TYR A 328 9.64 8.49 -7.67
C TYR A 328 9.37 7.84 -9.03
N LEU A 329 8.12 7.51 -9.30
CA LEU A 329 7.67 6.84 -10.52
C LEU A 329 6.85 7.76 -11.45
N GLY A 330 6.78 9.04 -11.14
CA GLY A 330 5.99 10.01 -11.87
C GLY A 330 4.90 10.66 -11.04
N PRO A 331 4.12 11.57 -11.63
CA PRO A 331 3.05 12.29 -10.94
C PRO A 331 1.96 11.35 -10.43
N GLN A 332 1.37 11.68 -9.27
CA GLN A 332 0.33 10.85 -8.65
C GLN A 332 -0.95 10.74 -9.48
N ASP A 333 -1.33 11.80 -10.16
CA ASP A 333 -2.51 11.85 -11.04
C ASP A 333 -2.40 10.97 -12.30
N LEU A 334 -1.20 10.45 -12.59
CA LEU A 334 -0.96 9.48 -13.66
C LEU A 334 -0.77 8.05 -13.14
N ARG A 335 -0.98 7.81 -11.86
CA ARG A 335 -0.87 6.47 -11.26
C ARG A 335 -1.98 5.55 -11.75
N LEU A 336 -1.64 4.27 -11.88
CA LEU A 336 -2.56 3.24 -12.34
C LEU A 336 -2.87 2.26 -11.21
N THR A 337 -4.13 1.87 -11.13
CA THR A 337 -4.56 0.78 -10.25
C THR A 337 -4.08 -0.56 -10.82
N GLU A 338 -3.58 -1.43 -9.97
CA GLU A 338 -3.30 -2.82 -10.32
C GLU A 338 -4.61 -3.52 -10.69
N PRO A 339 -4.70 -4.14 -11.89
CA PRO A 339 -5.88 -4.89 -12.24
C PRO A 339 -5.92 -6.21 -11.46
N MET A 340 -7.08 -6.54 -10.91
CA MET A 340 -7.30 -7.86 -10.36
C MET A 340 -7.28 -8.92 -11.49
N PRO A 341 -6.84 -10.16 -11.21
CA PRO A 341 -6.92 -11.24 -12.20
C PRO A 341 -8.36 -11.42 -12.69
N ALA A 342 -8.57 -11.37 -14.00
CA ALA A 342 -9.91 -11.38 -14.59
C ALA A 342 -10.70 -12.68 -14.30
N ASP A 343 -9.99 -13.79 -14.04
CA ASP A 343 -10.57 -15.10 -13.74
C ASP A 343 -10.90 -15.32 -12.26
N ILE A 344 -10.49 -14.39 -11.37
CA ILE A 344 -10.64 -14.62 -9.92
C ILE A 344 -12.12 -14.67 -9.50
N ALA A 345 -12.97 -13.83 -10.07
CA ALA A 345 -14.41 -13.85 -9.79
C ALA A 345 -15.12 -15.11 -10.32
N LEU A 346 -14.51 -15.80 -11.27
CA LEU A 346 -15.03 -17.07 -11.82
C LEU A 346 -14.59 -18.29 -10.99
N ASP A 347 -13.60 -18.13 -10.13
CA ASP A 347 -13.16 -19.16 -9.16
C ASP A 347 -14.07 -19.13 -7.93
N VAL A 348 -15.26 -19.71 -8.08
CA VAL A 348 -16.37 -19.65 -7.10
C VAL A 348 -15.95 -20.24 -5.75
N ASP A 349 -15.14 -21.30 -5.79
CA ASP A 349 -14.67 -21.98 -4.58
C ASP A 349 -13.67 -21.11 -3.82
N TYR A 350 -12.73 -20.48 -4.53
CA TYR A 350 -11.79 -19.53 -3.92
C TYR A 350 -12.52 -18.30 -3.35
N MET A 351 -13.50 -17.76 -4.08
CA MET A 351 -14.27 -16.60 -3.61
C MET A 351 -15.07 -16.92 -2.34
N ALA A 352 -15.71 -18.08 -2.28
CA ALA A 352 -16.42 -18.51 -1.08
C ALA A 352 -15.46 -18.68 0.11
N GLU A 353 -14.28 -19.25 -0.13
CA GLU A 353 -13.23 -19.42 0.88
C GLU A 353 -12.66 -18.06 1.33
N SER A 354 -12.45 -17.11 0.43
CA SER A 354 -12.00 -15.74 0.78
C SER A 354 -12.99 -15.06 1.73
N LEU A 355 -14.28 -15.12 1.40
CA LEU A 355 -15.34 -14.58 2.28
C LEU A 355 -15.36 -15.26 3.65
N ARG A 356 -15.15 -16.59 3.70
CA ARG A 356 -15.04 -17.31 4.98
C ARG A 356 -13.85 -16.81 5.82
N ARG A 357 -12.69 -16.60 5.19
CA ARG A 357 -11.47 -16.09 5.86
C ARG A 357 -11.67 -14.70 6.42
N GLU A 358 -12.24 -13.81 5.64
CA GLU A 358 -12.55 -12.44 6.07
C GLU A 358 -13.52 -12.41 7.27
N ALA A 359 -14.57 -13.24 7.22
CA ALA A 359 -15.50 -13.38 8.34
C ALA A 359 -14.81 -13.90 9.60
N LEU A 360 -13.91 -14.89 9.50
CA LEU A 360 -13.13 -15.40 10.63
C LEU A 360 -12.14 -14.37 11.17
N ALA A 361 -11.55 -13.55 10.29
CA ALA A 361 -10.66 -12.46 10.69
C ALA A 361 -11.40 -11.28 11.35
N GLY A 362 -12.74 -11.28 11.30
CA GLY A 362 -13.57 -10.20 11.87
C GLY A 362 -13.45 -8.90 11.08
N LEU A 363 -13.14 -9.00 9.78
CA LEU A 363 -13.09 -7.82 8.90
C LEU A 363 -14.53 -7.39 8.58
N PRO A 364 -14.84 -6.08 8.68
CA PRO A 364 -16.17 -5.59 8.37
C PRO A 364 -16.39 -5.64 6.86
N GLY A 365 -17.47 -6.31 6.45
CA GLY A 365 -17.98 -6.16 5.10
C GLY A 365 -17.17 -6.91 4.06
N ALA A 366 -16.95 -8.20 4.28
CA ALA A 366 -16.72 -9.08 3.15
C ALA A 366 -17.81 -8.80 2.12
N GLY A 367 -17.42 -8.19 1.00
CA GLY A 367 -18.33 -7.82 -0.07
C GLY A 367 -19.06 -9.06 -0.60
N THR A 368 -20.16 -8.85 -1.29
CA THR A 368 -20.80 -9.93 -2.04
C THR A 368 -19.97 -10.24 -3.30
N LEU A 369 -20.10 -11.46 -3.84
CA LEU A 369 -19.51 -11.81 -5.15
C LEU A 369 -19.85 -10.78 -6.24
N LYS A 370 -21.06 -10.22 -6.19
CA LYS A 370 -21.50 -9.16 -7.12
C LYS A 370 -20.72 -7.87 -6.96
N GLU A 371 -20.44 -7.43 -5.72
CA GLU A 371 -19.66 -6.22 -5.46
C GLU A 371 -18.21 -6.42 -5.89
N PHE A 372 -17.69 -7.61 -5.73
CA PHE A 372 -16.35 -7.98 -6.17
C PHE A 372 -16.23 -7.96 -7.70
N ASP A 373 -17.18 -8.59 -8.40
CA ASP A 373 -17.25 -8.57 -9.86
C ASP A 373 -17.34 -7.12 -10.39
N GLN A 374 -18.14 -6.29 -9.73
CA GLN A 374 -18.23 -4.86 -10.05
C GLN A 374 -16.90 -4.10 -9.83
N GLN A 375 -16.10 -4.48 -8.83
CA GLN A 375 -14.77 -3.89 -8.62
C GLN A 375 -13.81 -4.24 -9.76
N ILE A 376 -13.86 -5.47 -10.27
CA ILE A 376 -13.05 -5.88 -11.43
C ILE A 376 -13.42 -5.05 -12.65
N VAL A 377 -14.72 -4.90 -12.94
CA VAL A 377 -15.20 -4.09 -14.07
C VAL A 377 -14.79 -2.62 -13.90
N ASN A 378 -15.01 -2.05 -12.71
CA ASN A 378 -14.64 -0.67 -12.43
C ASN A 378 -13.13 -0.43 -12.57
N GLY A 379 -12.28 -1.36 -12.13
CA GLY A 379 -10.84 -1.27 -12.30
C GLY A 379 -10.39 -1.34 -13.75
N ALA A 380 -11.10 -2.12 -14.57
CA ALA A 380 -10.83 -2.20 -16.01
C ALA A 380 -11.26 -0.92 -16.77
N GLU A 381 -12.39 -0.31 -16.36
CA GLU A 381 -12.93 0.90 -16.98
C GLU A 381 -12.23 2.18 -16.50
N ASN A 382 -11.73 2.17 -15.25
CA ASN A 382 -11.12 3.31 -14.58
C ASN A 382 -9.76 2.93 -13.97
N PRO A 383 -8.74 2.70 -14.80
CA PRO A 383 -7.43 2.23 -14.32
C PRO A 383 -6.61 3.31 -13.58
N VAL A 384 -7.04 4.56 -13.61
CA VAL A 384 -6.35 5.65 -12.90
C VAL A 384 -6.70 5.57 -11.43
N VAL A 385 -5.69 5.56 -10.57
CA VAL A 385 -5.89 5.62 -9.12
C VAL A 385 -6.47 6.98 -8.78
N VAL A 386 -7.76 7.03 -8.54
CA VAL A 386 -8.36 8.14 -7.80
C VAL A 386 -8.02 7.88 -6.35
N VAL A 387 -7.10 8.65 -5.78
CA VAL A 387 -6.82 8.58 -4.34
C VAL A 387 -8.16 8.78 -3.61
N PRO A 388 -8.74 7.75 -3.00
CA PRO A 388 -10.04 7.90 -2.39
C PRO A 388 -9.89 8.88 -1.24
N LYS A 389 -10.82 9.84 -1.14
CA LYS A 389 -10.94 10.66 0.05
C LYS A 389 -11.25 9.70 1.20
N LEU A 390 -10.25 9.40 2.02
CA LEU A 390 -10.39 8.47 3.13
C LEU A 390 -11.56 8.95 4.02
N PRO A 391 -12.48 8.07 4.40
CA PRO A 391 -13.54 8.42 5.33
C PRO A 391 -12.91 8.90 6.65
N ASP A 392 -13.59 9.78 7.37
CA ASP A 392 -13.10 10.25 8.68
C ASP A 392 -12.78 9.05 9.56
N ALA A 393 -11.52 8.90 9.91
CA ALA A 393 -11.01 7.80 10.74
C ALA A 393 -11.83 7.63 12.04
N LYS A 394 -12.35 8.73 12.60
CA LYS A 394 -13.17 8.73 13.81
C LYS A 394 -14.50 7.98 13.63
N ALA A 395 -15.01 7.86 12.41
CA ALA A 395 -16.22 7.08 12.14
C ALA A 395 -16.04 5.59 12.47
N PHE A 396 -14.80 5.08 12.41
CA PHE A 396 -14.47 3.68 12.71
C PHE A 396 -14.18 3.40 14.20
N PHE A 397 -13.97 4.43 15.02
CA PHE A 397 -13.58 4.27 16.43
C PHE A 397 -14.53 3.40 17.25
N PRO A 398 -15.88 3.57 17.17
CA PRO A 398 -16.80 2.73 17.94
C PRO A 398 -16.67 1.25 17.57
N PHE A 399 -16.55 0.94 16.29
CA PHE A 399 -16.40 -0.41 15.78
C PHE A 399 -15.08 -1.05 16.24
N ILE A 400 -13.96 -0.34 16.10
CA ILE A 400 -12.62 -0.82 16.52
C ILE A 400 -12.58 -1.05 18.03
N LYS A 401 -13.16 -0.13 18.80
CA LYS A 401 -13.28 -0.27 20.26
C LYS A 401 -14.08 -1.51 20.65
N GLN A 402 -15.24 -1.72 20.02
CA GLN A 402 -16.08 -2.88 20.31
C GLN A 402 -15.37 -4.19 19.98
N ASN A 403 -14.69 -4.28 18.84
CA ASN A 403 -13.89 -5.46 18.46
C ASN A 403 -12.76 -5.77 19.47
N CYS A 404 -12.14 -4.74 20.01
CA CYS A 404 -11.13 -4.91 21.06
C CYS A 404 -11.77 -5.49 22.36
N LEU A 405 -12.88 -4.92 22.79
CA LEU A 405 -13.61 -5.37 24.00
C LEU A 405 -14.11 -6.81 23.85
N ASP A 406 -14.65 -7.16 22.69
CA ASP A 406 -15.13 -8.50 22.38
C ASP A 406 -13.99 -9.54 22.42
N ARG A 407 -12.81 -9.18 21.92
CA ARG A 407 -11.60 -10.04 22.05
C ARG A 407 -11.19 -10.23 23.51
N LYS A 408 -11.18 -9.17 24.31
CA LYS A 408 -10.86 -9.24 25.73
C LYS A 408 -11.85 -10.11 26.51
N SER A 409 -13.16 -9.97 26.28
CA SER A 409 -14.18 -10.75 26.95
C SER A 409 -14.05 -12.26 26.68
N ARG A 410 -13.68 -12.63 25.43
CA ARG A 410 -13.44 -14.03 25.02
C ARG A 410 -12.18 -14.61 25.66
N SER A 411 -11.11 -13.80 25.84
CA SER A 411 -9.87 -14.24 26.46
C SER A 411 -9.95 -14.36 27.98
N SER A 412 -10.96 -13.75 28.61
CA SER A 412 -11.18 -13.76 30.06
C SER A 412 -12.17 -14.83 30.55
N THR A 413 -12.77 -15.62 29.66
CA THR A 413 -13.65 -16.73 30.03
C THR A 413 -12.77 -17.96 30.27
N PRO A 414 -12.68 -18.50 31.51
CA PRO A 414 -11.94 -19.73 31.77
C PRO A 414 -12.61 -20.90 31.02
N GLN A 415 -11.80 -21.71 30.33
CA GLN A 415 -12.23 -22.98 29.77
C GLN A 415 -12.47 -24.01 30.85
#